data_edc1eaa57d1c420563949a60e6ddf18a
#
_entry.id   edc1eaa57d1c420563949a60e6ddf18a
#
_cell.length_a   1.000
_cell.length_b   1.000
_cell.length_c   1.000
_cell.angle_alpha   90.00
_cell.angle_beta   90.00
_cell.angle_gamma   90.00
#
_symmetry.space_group_name_H-M   'P 1'
#
loop_
_entity.id
_entity.type
_entity.pdbx_description
1 polymer ?
#
loop_
_entity_poly.entity_id
_entity_poly.type
_entity_poly.pdbx_seq_one_letter_code
_entity_poly.pdbx_strand_id
1 'polypeptide(L)'
;MKLTVLIHGLLAITSAAEFAGYSVDVRLDKSDGFYKVGDETVCTATLMNDGKPAVGEKLRCTVKRERDILRRDEFLCEGKAVTVRASMDRPGWLFFGFEIIGPDGNPLQGEGIFKHRMKPTIVGEIGAMYDADKITALDSRPADFDAYWASCRCKLDQVPLDPKLTEIDVPRALRGKVKCYSIEVRCQGRTPVTGYLAVPVKARPQSLPACVDYLSMVWQDASRTVPAEMASKGVLALYVSWHGLPTGKTADEYKTIAQTWYEEGGKAGDTDRDTWFGHDMYLRVM
;
A
#
# COMPACT_ATOMS: atom_id res chain seq x y z
N MET A 1 7.32 30.68 -6.40
CA MET A 1 6.33 29.68 -6.80
C MET A 1 5.76 29.10 -5.49
N LYS A 2 4.53 29.47 -5.12
CA LYS A 2 3.91 29.01 -3.86
C LYS A 2 3.32 27.63 -4.11
N LEU A 3 3.84 26.62 -3.43
CA LEU A 3 3.30 25.26 -3.41
C LEU A 3 2.04 25.27 -2.52
N THR A 4 0.87 25.24 -3.13
CA THR A 4 -0.37 25.05 -2.39
C THR A 4 -0.58 23.55 -2.22
N VAL A 5 -0.27 23.03 -1.03
CA VAL A 5 -0.60 21.65 -0.65
C VAL A 5 -2.09 21.65 -0.28
N LEU A 6 -2.93 21.11 -1.14
CA LEU A 6 -4.30 20.76 -0.80
C LEU A 6 -4.26 19.48 0.06
N ILE A 7 -4.37 19.65 1.36
CA ILE A 7 -4.66 18.54 2.28
C ILE A 7 -6.17 18.29 2.13
N HIS A 8 -6.53 17.30 1.32
CA HIS A 8 -7.88 16.75 1.33
C HIS A 8 -8.03 15.98 2.64
N GLY A 9 -9.11 16.28 3.36
CA GLY A 9 -9.41 15.69 4.66
C GLY A 9 -9.30 14.16 4.63
N LEU A 10 -8.96 13.60 5.78
CA LEU A 10 -8.92 12.15 6.01
C LEU A 10 -10.28 11.57 5.60
N LEU A 11 -10.35 11.03 4.39
CA LEU A 11 -11.45 10.16 4.02
C LEU A 11 -11.37 8.95 4.96
N ALA A 12 -12.47 8.64 5.62
CA ALA A 12 -12.65 7.34 6.24
C ALA A 12 -12.33 6.30 5.15
N ILE A 13 -11.21 5.60 5.32
CA ILE A 13 -10.87 4.47 4.45
C ILE A 13 -11.85 3.38 4.87
N THR A 14 -13.02 3.35 4.22
CA THR A 14 -13.88 2.19 4.31
C THR A 14 -13.08 1.04 3.73
N SER A 15 -12.74 0.07 4.56
CA SER A 15 -12.12 -1.15 4.07
C SER A 15 -13.02 -1.69 2.96
N ALA A 16 -12.46 -1.98 1.79
CA ALA A 16 -13.20 -2.52 0.66
C ALA A 16 -13.59 -4.00 0.90
N ALA A 17 -13.71 -4.41 2.15
CA ALA A 17 -14.14 -5.73 2.56
C ALA A 17 -15.66 -5.76 2.70
N GLU A 18 -16.29 -6.72 2.05
CA GLU A 18 -17.72 -6.95 2.18
C GLU A 18 -18.00 -7.88 3.36
N PHE A 19 -18.85 -7.44 4.29
CA PHE A 19 -19.28 -8.19 5.47
C PHE A 19 -20.78 -8.55 5.39
N ALA A 20 -21.24 -9.16 4.29
CA ALA A 20 -22.59 -9.67 4.14
C ALA A 20 -23.70 -8.69 4.62
N GLY A 21 -23.67 -7.46 4.13
CA GLY A 21 -24.65 -6.41 4.47
C GLY A 21 -24.30 -5.57 5.70
N TYR A 22 -23.28 -5.97 6.49
CA TYR A 22 -22.84 -5.20 7.64
C TYR A 22 -21.88 -4.07 7.25
N SER A 23 -22.06 -2.92 7.92
CA SER A 23 -21.14 -1.78 7.90
C SER A 23 -21.13 -1.09 9.27
N VAL A 24 -20.14 -0.27 9.56
CA VAL A 24 -20.11 0.53 10.80
C VAL A 24 -19.97 2.00 10.43
N ASP A 25 -20.92 2.82 10.87
CA ASP A 25 -20.81 4.28 10.83
C ASP A 25 -19.98 4.71 12.03
N VAL A 26 -18.73 5.13 11.78
CA VAL A 26 -17.78 5.51 12.83
C VAL A 26 -17.48 6.98 12.73
N ARG A 27 -17.48 7.70 13.86
CA ARG A 27 -17.21 9.13 13.94
C ARG A 27 -16.40 9.49 15.19
N LEU A 28 -15.58 10.50 15.05
CA LEU A 28 -14.93 11.19 16.17
C LEU A 28 -15.71 12.45 16.54
N ASP A 29 -15.58 12.87 17.79
CA ASP A 29 -16.14 14.16 18.26
C ASP A 29 -15.50 15.37 17.57
N LYS A 30 -14.22 15.27 17.15
CA LYS A 30 -13.57 16.25 16.28
C LYS A 30 -13.51 15.70 14.86
N SER A 31 -14.21 16.35 13.93
CA SER A 31 -14.32 15.89 12.53
C SER A 31 -13.00 15.88 11.74
N ASP A 32 -12.02 16.70 12.18
CA ASP A 32 -10.68 16.75 11.58
C ASP A 32 -9.75 15.66 12.11
N GLY A 33 -10.13 14.99 13.22
CA GLY A 33 -9.36 13.93 13.85
C GLY A 33 -8.08 14.39 14.58
N PHE A 34 -7.88 15.71 14.79
CA PHE A 34 -6.69 16.23 15.44
C PHE A 34 -6.96 16.64 16.90
N TYR A 35 -6.10 16.17 17.79
CA TYR A 35 -6.18 16.36 19.24
C TYR A 35 -4.86 16.86 19.79
N LYS A 36 -4.91 17.46 20.99
CA LYS A 36 -3.73 17.74 21.78
C LYS A 36 -3.46 16.57 22.73
N VAL A 37 -2.20 16.34 23.05
CA VAL A 37 -1.83 15.38 24.10
C VAL A 37 -2.59 15.71 25.38
N GLY A 38 -3.24 14.71 25.97
CA GLY A 38 -4.11 14.83 27.12
C GLY A 38 -5.59 15.07 26.81
N ASP A 39 -5.96 15.48 25.58
CA ASP A 39 -7.37 15.56 25.19
C ASP A 39 -7.99 14.14 25.21
N GLU A 40 -9.27 14.06 25.56
CA GLU A 40 -10.04 12.85 25.39
C GLU A 40 -10.63 12.79 23.98
N THR A 41 -10.34 11.73 23.23
CA THR A 41 -11.04 11.42 21.98
C THR A 41 -12.31 10.65 22.30
N VAL A 42 -13.44 11.09 21.77
CA VAL A 42 -14.71 10.37 21.84
C VAL A 42 -15.03 9.78 20.47
N CYS A 43 -14.92 8.47 20.38
CA CYS A 43 -15.30 7.70 19.17
C CYS A 43 -16.70 7.12 19.34
N THR A 44 -17.59 7.38 18.41
CA THR A 44 -18.94 6.77 18.34
C THR A 44 -19.03 5.85 17.14
N ALA A 45 -19.66 4.70 17.32
CA ALA A 45 -19.84 3.72 16.24
C ALA A 45 -21.25 3.13 16.27
N THR A 46 -21.90 3.05 15.12
CA THR A 46 -23.20 2.38 14.95
C THR A 46 -23.03 1.25 13.96
N LEU A 47 -23.26 0.02 14.42
CA LEU A 47 -23.32 -1.13 13.52
C LEU A 47 -24.61 -1.07 12.71
N MET A 48 -24.47 -1.19 11.40
CA MET A 48 -25.58 -1.23 10.45
C MET A 48 -25.65 -2.62 9.80
N ASN A 49 -26.85 -3.09 9.56
CA ASN A 49 -27.14 -4.28 8.77
C ASN A 49 -28.17 -3.91 7.69
N ASP A 50 -27.80 -4.08 6.42
CA ASP A 50 -28.61 -3.66 5.26
C ASP A 50 -29.18 -2.23 5.40
N GLY A 51 -28.31 -1.31 5.84
CA GLY A 51 -28.62 0.12 5.98
C GLY A 51 -29.50 0.48 7.20
N LYS A 52 -29.77 -0.45 8.11
CA LYS A 52 -30.49 -0.21 9.36
C LYS A 52 -29.60 -0.48 10.57
N PRO A 53 -29.79 0.25 11.69
CA PRO A 53 -29.07 -0.05 12.92
C PRO A 53 -29.30 -1.50 13.37
N ALA A 54 -28.22 -2.22 13.61
CA ALA A 54 -28.23 -3.62 14.00
C ALA A 54 -28.57 -3.79 15.48
N VAL A 55 -29.28 -4.87 15.82
CA VAL A 55 -29.69 -5.20 17.19
C VAL A 55 -29.41 -6.66 17.48
N GLY A 56 -28.77 -6.93 18.61
CA GLY A 56 -28.50 -8.30 19.08
C GLY A 56 -27.10 -8.80 18.73
N GLU A 57 -26.41 -8.16 17.77
CA GLU A 57 -25.05 -8.47 17.42
C GLU A 57 -24.06 -7.95 18.48
N LYS A 58 -22.92 -8.63 18.60
CA LYS A 58 -21.84 -8.21 19.47
C LYS A 58 -20.77 -7.48 18.64
N LEU A 59 -20.47 -6.24 19.02
CA LEU A 59 -19.45 -5.40 18.40
C LEU A 59 -18.25 -5.27 19.35
N ARG A 60 -17.04 -5.59 18.88
CA ARG A 60 -15.79 -5.39 19.61
C ARG A 60 -15.07 -4.18 19.05
N CYS A 61 -14.66 -3.25 19.91
CA CYS A 61 -13.72 -2.19 19.56
C CYS A 61 -12.32 -2.53 20.10
N THR A 62 -11.34 -2.57 19.22
CA THR A 62 -9.93 -2.64 19.60
C THR A 62 -9.33 -1.25 19.51
N VAL A 63 -8.90 -0.70 20.66
CA VAL A 63 -8.18 0.57 20.71
C VAL A 63 -6.69 0.31 20.69
N LYS A 64 -5.99 0.88 19.71
CA LYS A 64 -4.53 0.77 19.58
C LYS A 64 -3.89 2.14 19.68
N ARG A 65 -2.71 2.18 20.28
CA ARG A 65 -1.75 3.27 20.18
C ARG A 65 -0.65 2.80 19.25
N GLU A 66 -0.59 3.37 18.06
CA GLU A 66 0.33 2.89 17.04
C GLU A 66 0.12 1.39 16.76
N ARG A 67 1.06 0.52 17.14
CA ARG A 67 0.95 -0.94 16.99
C ARG A 67 0.49 -1.64 18.26
N ASP A 68 0.51 -0.96 19.42
CA ASP A 68 0.20 -1.55 20.71
C ASP A 68 -1.30 -1.54 20.97
N ILE A 69 -1.86 -2.69 21.30
CA ILE A 69 -3.25 -2.79 21.73
C ILE A 69 -3.34 -2.28 23.17
N LEU A 70 -4.08 -1.17 23.36
CA LEU A 70 -4.33 -0.62 24.69
C LEU A 70 -5.44 -1.40 25.41
N ARG A 71 -6.53 -1.67 24.71
CA ARG A 71 -7.66 -2.45 25.24
C ARG A 71 -8.60 -2.93 24.14
N ARG A 72 -9.51 -3.81 24.55
CA ARG A 72 -10.66 -4.25 23.75
C ARG A 72 -11.93 -4.09 24.57
N ASP A 73 -12.90 -3.40 24.00
CA ASP A 73 -14.22 -3.19 24.60
C ASP A 73 -15.26 -3.96 23.77
N GLU A 74 -16.18 -4.68 24.41
CA GLU A 74 -17.27 -5.39 23.73
C GLU A 74 -18.63 -4.79 24.09
N PHE A 75 -19.49 -4.66 23.10
CA PHE A 75 -20.80 -4.06 23.20
C PHE A 75 -21.85 -4.97 22.58
N LEU A 76 -22.99 -5.09 23.25
CA LEU A 76 -24.21 -5.62 22.62
C LEU A 76 -24.88 -4.47 21.85
N CYS A 77 -25.10 -4.65 20.56
CA CYS A 77 -25.75 -3.64 19.73
C CYS A 77 -27.26 -3.57 20.03
N GLU A 78 -27.72 -2.38 20.42
CA GLU A 78 -29.14 -2.09 20.74
C GLU A 78 -29.79 -1.17 19.71
N GLY A 79 -29.24 -1.12 18.49
CA GLY A 79 -29.69 -0.17 17.47
C GLY A 79 -29.28 1.28 17.72
N LYS A 80 -28.34 1.51 18.63
CA LYS A 80 -27.80 2.83 19.00
C LYS A 80 -26.29 2.84 18.85
N ALA A 81 -25.72 4.07 18.77
CA ALA A 81 -24.29 4.24 18.75
C ALA A 81 -23.66 3.78 20.08
N VAL A 82 -22.60 3.02 20.01
CA VAL A 82 -21.69 2.76 21.13
C VAL A 82 -20.65 3.86 21.19
N THR A 83 -20.13 4.14 22.41
CA THR A 83 -19.15 5.20 22.63
C THR A 83 -17.90 4.60 23.25
N VAL A 84 -16.75 4.88 22.64
CA VAL A 84 -15.42 4.51 23.13
C VAL A 84 -14.63 5.78 23.36
N ARG A 85 -13.99 5.89 24.53
CA ARG A 85 -13.18 7.06 24.92
C ARG A 85 -11.73 6.65 25.10
N ALA A 86 -10.80 7.45 24.62
CA ALA A 86 -9.38 7.22 24.79
C ALA A 86 -8.62 8.55 24.76
N SER A 87 -7.40 8.52 25.29
CA SER A 87 -6.49 9.68 25.25
C SER A 87 -5.06 9.21 25.04
N MET A 88 -4.17 10.14 24.69
CA MET A 88 -2.74 9.88 24.61
C MET A 88 -1.95 10.80 25.53
N ASP A 89 -0.88 10.27 26.10
CA ASP A 89 0.08 10.94 26.96
C ASP A 89 1.31 11.47 26.20
N ARG A 90 1.38 11.21 24.88
CA ARG A 90 2.47 11.63 24.00
C ARG A 90 1.97 11.87 22.58
N PRO A 91 2.71 12.63 21.74
CA PRO A 91 2.43 12.76 20.31
C PRO A 91 2.38 11.39 19.63
N GLY A 92 1.46 11.21 18.67
CA GLY A 92 1.27 9.95 17.96
C GLY A 92 -0.15 9.78 17.45
N TRP A 93 -0.63 8.54 17.35
CA TRP A 93 -1.98 8.28 16.87
C TRP A 93 -2.67 7.13 17.61
N LEU A 94 -3.98 7.26 17.77
CA LEU A 94 -4.89 6.21 18.19
C LEU A 94 -5.62 5.64 16.99
N PHE A 95 -5.91 4.37 17.06
CA PHE A 95 -6.71 3.63 16.11
C PHE A 95 -7.86 2.94 16.84
N PHE A 96 -9.07 3.07 16.30
CA PHE A 96 -10.28 2.40 16.76
C PHE A 96 -10.74 1.47 15.64
N GLY A 97 -10.58 0.17 15.83
CA GLY A 97 -10.99 -0.86 14.87
C GLY A 97 -12.16 -1.67 15.41
N PHE A 98 -13.21 -1.82 14.62
CA PHE A 98 -14.44 -2.49 15.01
C PHE A 98 -14.58 -3.83 14.29
N GLU A 99 -14.91 -4.87 15.06
CA GLU A 99 -15.14 -6.24 14.61
C GLU A 99 -16.50 -6.74 15.09
N ILE A 100 -17.23 -7.47 14.24
CA ILE A 100 -18.45 -8.16 14.65
C ILE A 100 -18.04 -9.52 15.20
N ILE A 101 -18.51 -9.86 16.40
CA ILE A 101 -18.20 -11.13 17.07
C ILE A 101 -19.33 -12.11 16.84
N GLY A 102 -18.99 -13.21 16.19
CA GLY A 102 -19.92 -14.31 15.94
C GLY A 102 -20.32 -15.10 17.20
N PRO A 103 -21.29 -15.99 17.09
CA PRO A 103 -21.75 -16.83 18.19
C PRO A 103 -20.66 -17.74 18.79
N ASP A 104 -19.62 -18.06 18.02
CA ASP A 104 -18.46 -18.84 18.41
C ASP A 104 -17.39 -18.02 19.16
N GLY A 105 -17.63 -16.72 19.38
CA GLY A 105 -16.72 -15.79 20.03
C GLY A 105 -15.58 -15.28 19.13
N ASN A 106 -15.55 -15.66 17.86
CA ASN A 106 -14.56 -15.22 16.89
C ASN A 106 -15.10 -14.04 16.04
N PRO A 107 -14.19 -13.16 15.56
CA PRO A 107 -14.59 -12.12 14.61
C PRO A 107 -15.13 -12.72 13.31
N LEU A 108 -16.23 -12.16 12.78
CA LEU A 108 -16.70 -12.47 11.45
C LEU A 108 -15.62 -12.10 10.42
N GLN A 109 -15.52 -12.90 9.38
CA GLN A 109 -14.58 -12.69 8.30
C GLN A 109 -15.30 -12.14 7.09
N GLY A 110 -14.85 -10.96 6.61
CA GLY A 110 -15.33 -10.38 5.38
C GLY A 110 -14.65 -10.95 4.13
N GLU A 111 -15.25 -10.69 2.98
CA GLU A 111 -14.59 -10.93 1.69
C GLU A 111 -13.65 -9.78 1.38
N GLY A 112 -12.36 -10.04 1.28
CA GLY A 112 -11.34 -9.05 0.93
C GLY A 112 -11.10 -8.94 -0.56
N ILE A 113 -10.55 -7.81 -1.00
CA ILE A 113 -10.12 -7.57 -2.40
C ILE A 113 -9.18 -8.68 -2.88
N PHE A 114 -8.37 -9.24 -1.99
CA PHE A 114 -7.47 -10.36 -2.26
C PHE A 114 -8.06 -11.65 -1.69
N LYS A 115 -9.05 -12.20 -2.37
CA LYS A 115 -9.89 -13.36 -1.98
C LYS A 115 -9.16 -14.56 -1.33
N HIS A 116 -7.83 -14.62 -1.37
CA HIS A 116 -7.08 -15.82 -0.98
C HIS A 116 -6.06 -15.64 0.16
N ARG A 117 -5.75 -14.43 0.62
CA ARG A 117 -4.63 -14.21 1.56
C ARG A 117 -4.97 -13.53 2.88
N MET A 118 -5.96 -12.66 2.93
CA MET A 118 -6.37 -12.02 4.18
C MET A 118 -7.90 -11.91 4.19
N LYS A 119 -8.51 -12.60 5.13
CA LYS A 119 -9.93 -12.40 5.43
C LYS A 119 -9.99 -11.28 6.47
N PRO A 120 -10.39 -10.07 6.08
CA PRO A 120 -10.46 -8.95 7.02
C PRO A 120 -11.51 -9.24 8.09
N THR A 121 -11.23 -8.83 9.32
CA THR A 121 -12.18 -8.93 10.43
C THR A 121 -12.71 -7.55 10.84
N ILE A 122 -12.01 -6.48 10.45
CA ILE A 122 -12.40 -5.10 10.77
C ILE A 122 -13.47 -4.64 9.80
N VAL A 123 -14.66 -4.36 10.32
CA VAL A 123 -15.83 -3.89 9.58
C VAL A 123 -15.91 -2.36 9.50
N GLY A 124 -15.23 -1.65 10.40
CA GLY A 124 -15.09 -0.20 10.40
C GLY A 124 -13.91 0.25 11.23
N GLU A 125 -13.31 1.38 10.88
CA GLU A 125 -12.14 1.90 11.56
C GLU A 125 -12.04 3.42 11.45
N ILE A 126 -11.38 4.06 12.43
CA ILE A 126 -11.04 5.48 12.41
C ILE A 126 -9.79 5.75 13.23
N GLY A 127 -9.04 6.79 12.87
CA GLY A 127 -7.82 7.21 13.58
C GLY A 127 -7.93 8.62 14.14
N ALA A 128 -7.26 8.87 15.27
CA ALA A 128 -7.11 10.17 15.89
C ALA A 128 -5.62 10.50 16.04
N MET A 129 -5.21 11.69 15.59
CA MET A 129 -3.82 12.18 15.65
C MET A 129 -3.65 13.14 16.82
N TYR A 130 -2.60 12.92 17.61
CA TYR A 130 -2.28 13.73 18.77
C TYR A 130 -0.98 14.50 18.55
N ASP A 131 -1.05 15.83 18.67
CA ASP A 131 0.09 16.73 18.46
C ASP A 131 0.95 16.30 17.26
N ALA A 132 0.31 16.13 16.10
CA ALA A 132 0.93 15.59 14.88
C ALA A 132 2.18 16.38 14.44
N ASP A 133 2.19 17.69 14.74
CA ASP A 133 3.29 18.62 14.50
C ASP A 133 4.52 18.35 15.40
N LYS A 134 4.33 17.61 16.49
CA LYS A 134 5.39 17.24 17.44
C LYS A 134 5.90 15.81 17.27
N ILE A 135 5.36 15.06 16.31
CA ILE A 135 5.87 13.72 15.97
C ILE A 135 7.24 13.90 15.34
N THR A 136 8.26 13.44 16.01
CA THR A 136 9.64 13.47 15.51
C THR A 136 10.02 12.12 14.91
N ALA A 137 10.75 12.15 13.81
CA ALA A 137 11.36 10.94 13.28
C ALA A 137 12.36 10.38 14.31
N LEU A 138 12.34 9.08 14.52
CA LEU A 138 13.44 8.44 15.24
C LEU A 138 14.68 8.58 14.37
N ASP A 139 15.76 9.11 14.96
CA ASP A 139 17.07 9.08 14.33
C ASP A 139 17.63 7.67 14.45
N SER A 140 17.14 6.81 13.57
CA SER A 140 17.53 5.40 13.49
C SER A 140 18.52 5.13 12.35
N ARG A 141 19.07 6.21 11.74
CA ARG A 141 19.99 6.08 10.63
C ARG A 141 21.31 5.45 11.13
N PRO A 142 21.70 4.25 10.63
CA PRO A 142 22.98 3.67 11.00
C PRO A 142 24.15 4.59 10.62
N ALA A 143 25.21 4.58 11.41
CA ALA A 143 26.39 5.43 11.17
C ALA A 143 27.05 5.16 9.81
N ASP A 144 26.94 3.94 9.30
CA ASP A 144 27.50 3.51 8.03
C ASP A 144 26.51 3.60 6.84
N PHE A 145 25.32 4.19 7.01
CA PHE A 145 24.26 4.21 6.01
C PHE A 145 24.75 4.73 4.63
N ASP A 146 25.41 5.88 4.62
CA ASP A 146 25.88 6.49 3.37
C ASP A 146 26.99 5.66 2.72
N ALA A 147 27.93 5.16 3.51
CA ALA A 147 29.03 4.33 3.03
C ALA A 147 28.51 3.01 2.45
N TYR A 148 27.54 2.40 3.11
CA TYR A 148 26.88 1.17 2.66
C TYR A 148 26.22 1.38 1.28
N TRP A 149 25.35 2.38 1.14
CA TRP A 149 24.65 2.63 -0.12
C TRP A 149 25.57 3.14 -1.24
N ALA A 150 26.61 3.89 -0.89
CA ALA A 150 27.65 4.25 -1.86
C ALA A 150 28.37 3.00 -2.41
N SER A 151 28.71 2.05 -1.55
CA SER A 151 29.29 0.77 -1.97
C SER A 151 28.32 -0.04 -2.85
N CYS A 152 27.05 -0.11 -2.50
CA CYS A 152 26.03 -0.76 -3.32
C CYS A 152 25.92 -0.13 -4.71
N ARG A 153 25.90 1.21 -4.78
CA ARG A 153 25.88 1.94 -6.05
C ARG A 153 27.13 1.68 -6.88
N CYS A 154 28.33 1.71 -6.29
CA CYS A 154 29.55 1.38 -7.00
C CYS A 154 29.54 -0.02 -7.62
N LYS A 155 28.96 -1.01 -6.93
CA LYS A 155 28.79 -2.35 -7.46
C LYS A 155 27.76 -2.38 -8.59
N LEU A 156 26.65 -1.66 -8.45
CA LEU A 156 25.62 -1.56 -9.48
C LEU A 156 26.14 -0.89 -10.75
N ASP A 157 26.94 0.18 -10.62
CA ASP A 157 27.54 0.92 -11.75
C ASP A 157 28.48 0.05 -12.61
N GLN A 158 28.96 -1.07 -12.07
CA GLN A 158 29.75 -2.04 -12.82
C GLN A 158 28.89 -2.99 -13.67
N VAL A 159 27.58 -3.00 -13.49
CA VAL A 159 26.66 -3.83 -14.27
C VAL A 159 26.21 -3.05 -15.50
N PRO A 160 26.54 -3.48 -16.72
CA PRO A 160 26.02 -2.84 -17.93
C PRO A 160 24.50 -2.91 -17.97
N LEU A 161 23.82 -1.81 -18.30
CA LEU A 161 22.35 -1.78 -18.37
C LEU A 161 21.79 -2.80 -19.36
N ASP A 162 22.43 -2.97 -20.53
CA ASP A 162 22.08 -3.93 -21.57
C ASP A 162 20.55 -4.08 -21.76
N PRO A 163 19.82 -3.00 -22.11
CA PRO A 163 18.37 -3.00 -22.16
C PRO A 163 17.88 -3.85 -23.32
N LYS A 164 17.00 -4.81 -23.03
CA LYS A 164 16.28 -5.61 -24.04
C LYS A 164 14.87 -5.07 -24.15
N LEU A 165 14.52 -4.63 -25.35
CA LEU A 165 13.22 -4.08 -25.68
C LEU A 165 12.50 -5.04 -26.66
N THR A 166 11.30 -5.47 -26.28
CA THR A 166 10.42 -6.27 -27.15
C THR A 166 9.15 -5.47 -27.39
N GLU A 167 8.87 -5.13 -28.65
CA GLU A 167 7.65 -4.39 -28.98
C GLU A 167 6.41 -5.25 -28.66
N ILE A 168 5.40 -4.60 -28.03
CA ILE A 168 4.17 -5.24 -27.60
C ILE A 168 2.95 -4.46 -28.12
N ASP A 169 1.80 -5.11 -28.10
CA ASP A 169 0.54 -4.49 -28.50
C ASP A 169 0.19 -3.29 -27.64
N VAL A 170 -0.15 -2.20 -28.34
CA VAL A 170 -0.65 -0.96 -27.73
C VAL A 170 -2.14 -1.11 -27.39
N PRO A 171 -2.61 -0.60 -26.22
CA PRO A 171 -4.02 -0.53 -25.91
C PRO A 171 -4.81 0.11 -27.06
N ARG A 172 -5.95 -0.49 -27.43
CA ARG A 172 -6.71 -0.14 -28.66
C ARG A 172 -6.98 1.37 -28.80
N ALA A 173 -7.30 2.04 -27.71
CA ALA A 173 -7.58 3.49 -27.69
C ALA A 173 -6.37 4.38 -27.97
N LEU A 174 -5.16 3.84 -27.87
CA LEU A 174 -3.88 4.57 -28.00
C LEU A 174 -3.08 4.16 -29.24
N ARG A 175 -3.62 3.27 -30.07
CA ARG A 175 -2.98 2.84 -31.34
C ARG A 175 -2.69 4.05 -32.22
N GLY A 176 -1.50 4.07 -32.81
CA GLY A 176 -1.05 5.19 -33.66
C GLY A 176 -0.59 6.45 -32.90
N LYS A 177 -0.78 6.50 -31.58
CA LYS A 177 -0.30 7.60 -30.72
C LYS A 177 1.02 7.27 -30.02
N VAL A 178 1.18 6.03 -29.60
CA VAL A 178 2.33 5.55 -28.84
C VAL A 178 2.83 4.22 -29.38
N LYS A 179 4.09 3.91 -29.07
CA LYS A 179 4.68 2.56 -29.15
C LYS A 179 4.90 2.04 -27.75
N CYS A 180 4.70 0.76 -27.52
CA CYS A 180 4.89 0.13 -26.23
C CYS A 180 5.89 -1.03 -26.34
N TYR A 181 6.70 -1.20 -25.33
CA TYR A 181 7.71 -2.23 -25.23
C TYR A 181 7.65 -2.89 -23.86
N SER A 182 7.82 -4.19 -23.81
CA SER A 182 8.31 -4.88 -22.63
C SER A 182 9.81 -4.61 -22.53
N ILE A 183 10.31 -4.29 -21.35
CA ILE A 183 11.72 -3.97 -21.12
C ILE A 183 12.30 -4.89 -20.04
N GLU A 184 13.52 -5.37 -20.31
CA GLU A 184 14.39 -5.99 -19.32
C GLU A 184 15.70 -5.22 -19.26
N VAL A 185 16.17 -4.90 -18.06
CA VAL A 185 17.44 -4.22 -17.83
C VAL A 185 18.23 -5.03 -16.83
N ARG A 186 19.50 -5.24 -17.10
CA ARG A 186 20.39 -5.94 -16.16
C ARG A 186 20.52 -5.15 -14.86
N CYS A 187 20.56 -5.86 -13.76
CA CYS A 187 20.76 -5.32 -12.43
C CYS A 187 21.73 -6.22 -11.66
N GLN A 188 22.22 -5.75 -10.56
CA GLN A 188 22.89 -6.59 -9.57
C GLN A 188 21.86 -7.53 -8.96
N GLY A 189 22.22 -8.80 -8.74
CA GLY A 189 21.32 -9.82 -8.21
C GLY A 189 20.87 -10.84 -9.26
N ARG A 190 19.92 -11.69 -8.86
CA ARG A 190 19.52 -12.87 -9.66
C ARG A 190 18.54 -12.54 -10.80
N THR A 191 17.79 -11.46 -10.66
CA THR A 191 16.71 -11.12 -11.60
C THR A 191 16.91 -9.73 -12.19
N PRO A 192 16.55 -9.52 -13.47
CA PRO A 192 16.62 -8.22 -14.12
C PRO A 192 15.55 -7.26 -13.55
N VAL A 193 15.72 -5.98 -13.84
CA VAL A 193 14.62 -5.01 -13.78
C VAL A 193 13.72 -5.26 -14.99
N THR A 194 12.44 -5.40 -14.76
CA THR A 194 11.45 -5.63 -15.81
C THR A 194 10.37 -4.57 -15.77
N GLY A 195 9.62 -4.42 -16.85
CA GLY A 195 8.53 -3.45 -16.89
C GLY A 195 8.03 -3.18 -18.29
N TYR A 196 7.35 -2.03 -18.44
CA TYR A 196 6.83 -1.56 -19.70
C TYR A 196 7.29 -0.13 -19.98
N LEU A 197 7.83 0.07 -21.18
CA LEU A 197 8.21 1.38 -21.69
C LEU A 197 7.21 1.80 -22.76
N ALA A 198 6.75 3.04 -22.71
CA ALA A 198 5.92 3.62 -23.76
C ALA A 198 6.51 4.94 -24.26
N VAL A 199 6.46 5.14 -25.57
CA VAL A 199 7.05 6.28 -26.28
C VAL A 199 6.04 6.84 -27.25
N PRO A 200 5.83 8.18 -27.30
CA PRO A 200 5.04 8.80 -28.36
C PRO A 200 5.60 8.46 -29.76
N VAL A 201 4.74 8.14 -30.72
CA VAL A 201 5.16 7.75 -32.08
C VAL A 201 6.05 8.80 -32.77
N LYS A 202 5.80 10.09 -32.46
CA LYS A 202 6.54 11.22 -33.05
C LYS A 202 7.74 11.69 -32.21
N ALA A 203 8.13 10.93 -31.19
CA ALA A 203 9.26 11.27 -30.33
C ALA A 203 10.57 11.34 -31.11
N ARG A 204 11.37 12.35 -30.79
CA ARG A 204 12.77 12.46 -31.25
C ARG A 204 13.69 12.16 -30.07
N PRO A 205 14.91 11.69 -30.28
CA PRO A 205 15.87 11.51 -29.20
C PRO A 205 16.01 12.78 -28.34
N GLN A 206 16.02 12.60 -27.02
CA GLN A 206 16.20 13.68 -26.03
C GLN A 206 15.20 14.84 -26.09
N SER A 207 14.02 14.65 -26.71
CA SER A 207 13.04 15.72 -26.90
C SER A 207 11.88 15.71 -25.90
N LEU A 208 11.80 14.72 -25.02
CA LEU A 208 10.65 14.52 -24.14
C LEU A 208 11.08 14.51 -22.66
N PRO A 209 10.23 15.00 -21.77
CA PRO A 209 10.35 14.69 -20.37
C PRO A 209 10.16 13.18 -20.17
N ALA A 210 10.87 12.62 -19.18
CA ALA A 210 10.72 11.21 -18.80
C ALA A 210 10.04 11.08 -17.45
N CYS A 211 9.24 10.04 -17.31
CA CYS A 211 8.63 9.66 -16.05
C CYS A 211 8.88 8.17 -15.80
N VAL A 212 9.29 7.86 -14.58
CA VAL A 212 9.40 6.50 -14.08
C VAL A 212 8.36 6.31 -12.98
N ASP A 213 7.57 5.29 -13.09
CA ASP A 213 6.60 4.88 -12.08
C ASP A 213 6.85 3.43 -11.67
N TYR A 214 6.45 3.06 -10.48
CA TYR A 214 6.76 1.75 -9.90
C TYR A 214 5.49 1.00 -9.55
N LEU A 215 5.47 -0.29 -9.90
CA LEU A 215 4.44 -1.20 -9.44
C LEU A 215 4.44 -1.24 -7.90
N SER A 216 3.26 -1.19 -7.30
CA SER A 216 3.13 -1.40 -5.85
C SER A 216 3.54 -2.83 -5.45
N MET A 217 3.69 -3.10 -4.14
CA MET A 217 4.11 -4.40 -3.61
C MET A 217 3.07 -5.52 -3.85
N VAL A 218 2.85 -5.88 -5.11
CA VAL A 218 1.91 -6.94 -5.51
C VAL A 218 2.57 -7.91 -6.49
N TRP A 219 2.21 -9.18 -6.38
CA TRP A 219 2.69 -10.25 -7.26
C TRP A 219 1.78 -10.36 -8.49
N GLN A 220 1.90 -9.39 -9.38
CA GLN A 220 1.12 -9.32 -10.62
C GLN A 220 1.92 -8.65 -11.72
N ASP A 221 1.39 -8.65 -12.93
CA ASP A 221 1.97 -7.92 -14.04
C ASP A 221 2.02 -6.41 -13.78
N ALA A 222 3.07 -5.77 -14.24
CA ALA A 222 3.08 -4.33 -14.39
C ALA A 222 2.02 -3.91 -15.43
N SER A 223 1.32 -2.82 -15.18
CA SER A 223 0.32 -2.34 -16.14
C SER A 223 0.98 -1.75 -17.37
N ARG A 224 0.74 -2.31 -18.56
CA ARG A 224 1.15 -1.69 -19.83
C ARG A 224 0.31 -0.47 -20.21
N THR A 225 -0.87 -0.32 -19.60
CA THR A 225 -1.79 0.80 -19.90
C THR A 225 -1.30 2.10 -19.27
N VAL A 226 -0.78 2.05 -18.04
CA VAL A 226 -0.27 3.24 -17.33
C VAL A 226 0.78 4.00 -18.13
N PRO A 227 1.92 3.41 -18.53
CA PRO A 227 2.91 4.14 -19.32
C PRO A 227 2.38 4.55 -20.71
N ALA A 228 1.50 3.77 -21.33
CA ALA A 228 0.90 4.12 -22.62
C ALA A 228 0.04 5.37 -22.54
N GLU A 229 -0.77 5.54 -21.49
CA GLU A 229 -1.57 6.74 -21.24
C GLU A 229 -0.69 7.96 -20.98
N MET A 230 0.37 7.82 -20.19
CA MET A 230 1.33 8.89 -19.94
C MET A 230 2.05 9.30 -21.23
N ALA A 231 2.51 8.35 -22.02
CA ALA A 231 3.17 8.60 -23.28
C ALA A 231 2.24 9.29 -24.29
N SER A 232 0.94 8.98 -24.28
CA SER A 232 -0.04 9.67 -25.13
C SER A 232 -0.16 11.17 -24.84
N LYS A 233 0.28 11.61 -23.66
CA LYS A 233 0.33 13.01 -23.22
C LYS A 233 1.69 13.69 -23.51
N GLY A 234 2.61 13.02 -24.20
CA GLY A 234 3.89 13.59 -24.61
C GLY A 234 5.05 13.32 -23.65
N VAL A 235 5.00 12.28 -22.86
CA VAL A 235 6.05 11.88 -21.89
C VAL A 235 6.67 10.57 -22.34
N LEU A 236 8.00 10.40 -22.18
CA LEU A 236 8.63 9.07 -22.19
C LEU A 236 8.29 8.40 -20.86
N ALA A 237 7.54 7.30 -20.87
CA ALA A 237 7.03 6.69 -19.65
C ALA A 237 7.53 5.26 -19.47
N LEU A 238 8.11 5.01 -18.30
CA LEU A 238 8.57 3.69 -17.85
C LEU A 238 7.80 3.28 -16.60
N TYR A 239 7.21 2.08 -16.61
CA TYR A 239 6.54 1.49 -15.47
C TYR A 239 7.28 0.22 -15.04
N VAL A 240 7.90 0.24 -13.88
CA VAL A 240 8.88 -0.76 -13.42
C VAL A 240 8.24 -1.76 -12.47
N SER A 241 8.49 -3.05 -12.70
CA SER A 241 8.31 -4.11 -11.70
C SER A 241 9.61 -4.30 -10.92
N TRP A 242 9.71 -3.66 -9.79
CA TRP A 242 10.89 -3.72 -8.91
C TRP A 242 11.09 -5.08 -8.23
N HIS A 243 10.09 -5.97 -8.27
CA HIS A 243 10.24 -7.37 -7.85
C HIS A 243 11.07 -8.22 -8.83
N GLY A 244 11.37 -7.69 -10.03
CA GLY A 244 12.04 -8.46 -11.08
C GLY A 244 11.16 -9.56 -11.66
N LEU A 245 9.84 -9.41 -11.59
CA LEU A 245 8.89 -10.37 -12.16
C LEU A 245 8.86 -10.25 -13.68
N PRO A 246 8.84 -11.36 -14.42
CA PRO A 246 8.66 -11.32 -15.87
C PRO A 246 7.34 -10.65 -16.22
N THR A 247 7.31 -9.87 -17.31
CA THR A 247 6.09 -9.22 -17.81
C THR A 247 5.19 -10.17 -18.59
N GLY A 248 3.88 -9.87 -18.67
CA GLY A 248 2.94 -10.55 -19.54
C GLY A 248 2.52 -11.96 -19.10
N LYS A 249 2.70 -12.29 -17.83
CA LYS A 249 2.26 -13.58 -17.28
C LYS A 249 0.80 -13.54 -16.85
N THR A 250 0.17 -14.69 -16.78
CA THR A 250 -1.17 -14.86 -16.24
C THR A 250 -1.17 -14.75 -14.71
N ALA A 251 -2.34 -14.51 -14.12
CA ALA A 251 -2.48 -14.44 -12.66
C ALA A 251 -2.03 -15.75 -11.96
N ASP A 252 -2.25 -16.90 -12.58
CA ASP A 252 -1.86 -18.19 -12.00
C ASP A 252 -0.35 -18.44 -12.10
N GLU A 253 0.30 -18.00 -13.20
CA GLU A 253 1.75 -18.01 -13.30
C GLU A 253 2.39 -17.11 -12.23
N TYR A 254 1.84 -15.91 -11.98
CA TYR A 254 2.36 -15.04 -10.91
C TYR A 254 2.16 -15.65 -9.52
N LYS A 255 1.07 -16.38 -9.26
CA LYS A 255 0.90 -17.13 -8.00
C LYS A 255 1.99 -18.19 -7.83
N THR A 256 2.28 -18.94 -8.89
CA THR A 256 3.33 -19.96 -8.87
C THR A 256 4.70 -19.32 -8.61
N ILE A 257 5.04 -18.24 -9.32
CA ILE A 257 6.29 -17.50 -9.11
C ILE A 257 6.40 -17.01 -7.67
N ALA A 258 5.32 -16.43 -7.11
CA ALA A 258 5.30 -15.96 -5.74
C ALA A 258 5.51 -17.10 -4.74
N GLN A 259 4.88 -18.25 -4.96
CA GLN A 259 5.03 -19.42 -4.10
C GLN A 259 6.47 -19.94 -4.12
N THR A 260 7.05 -20.14 -5.30
CA THR A 260 8.45 -20.55 -5.47
C THR A 260 9.40 -19.59 -4.78
N TRP A 261 9.16 -18.28 -4.93
CA TRP A 261 9.98 -17.26 -4.29
C TRP A 261 9.93 -17.33 -2.76
N TYR A 262 8.74 -17.58 -2.16
CA TYR A 262 8.60 -17.77 -0.72
C TYR A 262 9.26 -19.07 -0.23
N GLU A 263 9.23 -20.12 -1.03
CA GLU A 263 9.84 -21.41 -0.71
C GLU A 263 11.38 -21.35 -0.78
N GLU A 264 11.95 -20.63 -1.74
CA GLU A 264 13.40 -20.52 -1.98
C GLU A 264 14.12 -19.53 -1.06
N GLY A 265 13.45 -18.89 -0.11
CA GLY A 265 14.13 -18.04 0.88
C GLY A 265 13.65 -16.61 1.01
N GLY A 266 12.56 -16.22 0.34
CA GLY A 266 11.90 -14.94 0.56
C GLY A 266 11.21 -14.84 1.92
N LYS A 267 11.74 -15.52 2.93
CA LYS A 267 11.16 -15.55 4.28
C LYS A 267 11.17 -14.16 4.87
N ALA A 268 9.97 -13.68 5.22
CA ALA A 268 9.84 -12.54 6.11
C ALA A 268 10.58 -12.86 7.41
N GLY A 269 11.67 -12.15 7.69
CA GLY A 269 12.49 -12.38 8.87
C GLY A 269 13.99 -12.52 8.62
N ASP A 270 14.45 -12.55 7.36
CA ASP A 270 15.87 -12.42 7.08
C ASP A 270 16.32 -11.01 7.48
N THR A 271 17.16 -10.93 8.50
CA THR A 271 17.70 -9.67 9.05
C THR A 271 19.06 -9.33 8.48
N ASP A 272 19.65 -10.21 7.66
CA ASP A 272 20.90 -9.91 6.96
C ASP A 272 20.64 -8.88 5.87
N ARG A 273 21.23 -7.69 6.06
CA ARG A 273 21.04 -6.56 5.15
C ARG A 273 21.54 -6.80 3.73
N ASP A 274 22.43 -7.75 3.51
CA ASP A 274 23.02 -8.06 2.20
C ASP A 274 22.23 -9.16 1.45
N THR A 275 21.47 -9.97 2.17
CA THR A 275 20.66 -11.06 1.61
C THR A 275 19.15 -10.82 1.70
N TRP A 276 18.75 -9.80 2.47
CA TRP A 276 17.34 -9.44 2.59
C TRP A 276 16.74 -9.06 1.24
N PHE A 277 15.58 -9.62 0.93
CA PHE A 277 14.92 -9.40 -0.37
C PHE A 277 14.69 -7.93 -0.72
N GLY A 278 14.49 -7.07 0.29
CA GLY A 278 14.35 -5.64 0.11
C GLY A 278 15.62 -4.96 -0.43
N HIS A 279 16.81 -5.50 -0.10
CA HIS A 279 18.06 -5.01 -0.67
C HIS A 279 18.07 -5.10 -2.20
N ASP A 280 17.75 -6.27 -2.74
CA ASP A 280 17.65 -6.47 -4.19
C ASP A 280 16.57 -5.59 -4.85
N MET A 281 15.45 -5.36 -4.14
CA MET A 281 14.40 -4.43 -4.61
C MET A 281 14.93 -2.99 -4.68
N TYR A 282 15.64 -2.52 -3.65
CA TYR A 282 16.23 -1.18 -3.65
C TYR A 282 17.26 -1.01 -4.77
N LEU A 283 18.09 -2.01 -5.03
CA LEU A 283 19.04 -1.96 -6.14
C LEU A 283 18.37 -1.86 -7.51
N ARG A 284 17.16 -2.44 -7.67
CA ARG A 284 16.39 -2.32 -8.92
C ARG A 284 15.74 -0.95 -9.10
N VAL A 285 15.59 -0.19 -8.03
CA VAL A 285 15.00 1.16 -8.06
C VAL A 285 16.07 2.24 -8.24
N MET A 286 17.32 1.95 -7.87
CA MET A 286 18.48 2.83 -8.10
C MET A 286 18.87 2.93 -9.58
#